data_5f949fb881a19bf7e6ef34b7c0b2dc22
#
_entry.id   5f949fb881a19bf7e6ef34b7c0b2dc22
#
_cell.length_a   1.000
_cell.length_b   1.000
_cell.length_c   1.000
_cell.angle_alpha   90.00
_cell.angle_beta   90.00
_cell.angle_gamma   90.00
#
_symmetry.space_group_name_H-M   'P 1'
#
loop_
_entity.id
_entity.type
_entity.pdbx_description
1 polymer ?
#
loop_
_entity_poly.entity_id
_entity_poly.type
_entity_poly.pdbx_seq_one_letter_code
_entity_poly.pdbx_strand_id
1 'polypeptide(L)'
;SKDYRVQVIMLAWMVENFFEGIAGFGVPAALVTPLLVGLGLSPLKAVVLGLLGNSTAGAFGASGTPTRVGFGALSNEVVIERAAMFNMVGMIVPVFMLWILVSESKERGREFREAWPFALWSGVIFVVPAYLFSFLGQEFPSILGSMVGMLILFLSTKTGFLVPDKERWIKQVEYKQVGLSLVKVLVPYL
;
A
#
# COMPACT_ATOMS: atom_id res chain seq x y z
N SER A 1 -5.23 4.14 -15.28
CA SER A 1 -4.40 5.33 -15.51
C SER A 1 -2.99 4.92 -15.90
N LYS A 2 -2.38 5.71 -16.79
CA LYS A 2 -0.98 5.54 -17.19
C LYS A 2 -0.04 6.40 -16.34
N ASP A 3 -0.57 7.17 -15.39
CA ASP A 3 0.22 7.98 -14.47
C ASP A 3 0.95 7.07 -13.45
N TYR A 4 2.26 7.21 -13.36
CA TYR A 4 3.09 6.37 -12.49
C TYR A 4 2.76 6.56 -11.00
N ARG A 5 2.36 7.77 -10.59
CA ARG A 5 2.02 8.08 -9.21
C ARG A 5 0.79 7.29 -8.78
N VAL A 6 -0.20 7.21 -9.68
CA VAL A 6 -1.40 6.39 -9.50
C VAL A 6 -1.05 4.91 -9.42
N GLN A 7 -0.21 4.41 -10.34
CA GLN A 7 0.21 3.01 -10.37
C GLN A 7 0.97 2.61 -9.10
N VAL A 8 1.90 3.46 -8.65
CA VAL A 8 2.67 3.21 -7.42
C VAL A 8 1.76 3.17 -6.20
N ILE A 9 0.83 4.14 -6.05
CA ILE A 9 -0.13 4.13 -4.94
C ILE A 9 -1.05 2.91 -5.00
N MET A 10 -1.51 2.52 -6.18
CA MET A 10 -2.32 1.30 -6.31
C MET A 10 -1.57 0.06 -5.85
N LEU A 11 -0.31 -0.10 -6.25
CA LEU A 11 0.51 -1.26 -5.91
C LEU A 11 1.01 -1.20 -4.46
N ALA A 12 1.73 -0.13 -4.11
CA ALA A 12 2.43 -0.03 -2.83
C ALA A 12 1.50 0.36 -1.66
N TRP A 13 0.24 0.68 -1.91
CA TRP A 13 -0.74 0.92 -0.86
C TRP A 13 -1.86 -0.12 -0.91
N MET A 14 -2.66 -0.12 -1.97
CA MET A 14 -3.90 -0.91 -1.99
C MET A 14 -3.65 -2.42 -2.09
N VAL A 15 -2.82 -2.83 -3.06
CA VAL A 15 -2.47 -4.25 -3.27
C VAL A 15 -1.67 -4.78 -2.09
N GLU A 16 -0.77 -3.96 -1.55
CA GLU A 16 0.04 -4.35 -0.40
C GLU A 16 -0.79 -4.59 0.85
N ASN A 17 -1.72 -3.68 1.20
CA ASN A 17 -2.60 -3.86 2.34
C ASN A 17 -3.54 -5.09 2.18
N PHE A 18 -3.92 -5.43 0.96
CA PHE A 18 -4.66 -6.65 0.68
C PHE A 18 -3.83 -7.91 0.99
N PHE A 19 -2.60 -7.97 0.47
CA PHE A 19 -1.72 -9.10 0.74
C PHE A 19 -1.30 -9.15 2.22
N GLU A 20 -1.13 -8.00 2.88
CA GLU A 20 -0.88 -7.96 4.32
C GLU A 20 -2.04 -8.57 5.10
N GLY A 21 -3.28 -8.27 4.73
CA GLY A 21 -4.46 -8.87 5.33
C GLY A 21 -4.48 -10.40 5.22
N ILE A 22 -4.02 -10.96 4.10
CA ILE A 22 -4.04 -12.40 3.84
C ILE A 22 -2.82 -13.11 4.44
N ALA A 23 -1.62 -12.64 4.12
CA ALA A 23 -0.37 -13.34 4.42
C ALA A 23 0.40 -12.75 5.60
N GLY A 24 0.40 -11.42 5.73
CA GLY A 24 1.14 -10.71 6.79
C GLY A 24 2.65 -10.90 6.74
N PHE A 25 3.30 -10.63 7.86
CA PHE A 25 4.71 -10.95 8.15
C PHE A 25 5.73 -10.42 7.13
N GLY A 26 5.42 -9.28 6.46
CA GLY A 26 6.33 -8.67 5.47
C GLY A 26 6.33 -9.34 4.10
N VAL A 27 5.55 -10.38 3.87
CA VAL A 27 5.38 -11.01 2.54
C VAL A 27 4.92 -9.99 1.49
N PRO A 28 3.98 -9.07 1.79
CA PRO A 28 3.55 -8.07 0.82
C PRO A 28 4.69 -7.17 0.33
N ALA A 29 5.52 -6.65 1.24
CA ALA A 29 6.64 -5.81 0.87
C ALA A 29 7.64 -6.54 -0.03
N ALA A 30 7.86 -7.84 0.23
CA ALA A 30 8.72 -8.69 -0.63
C ALA A 30 8.12 -8.91 -2.02
N LEU A 31 6.79 -8.94 -2.16
CA LEU A 31 6.11 -9.10 -3.45
C LEU A 31 6.01 -7.77 -4.22
N VAL A 32 5.67 -6.68 -3.54
CA VAL A 32 5.40 -5.39 -4.18
C VAL A 32 6.70 -4.67 -4.56
N THR A 33 7.75 -4.79 -3.76
CA THR A 33 9.05 -4.13 -4.05
C THR A 33 9.59 -4.44 -5.45
N PRO A 34 9.69 -5.72 -5.90
CA PRO A 34 10.14 -6.03 -7.26
C PRO A 34 9.24 -5.43 -8.35
N LEU A 35 7.92 -5.37 -8.11
CA LEU A 35 6.98 -4.75 -9.04
C LEU A 35 7.22 -3.24 -9.17
N LEU A 36 7.49 -2.55 -8.07
CA LEU A 36 7.84 -1.13 -8.07
C LEU A 36 9.17 -0.87 -8.80
N VAL A 37 10.17 -1.74 -8.62
CA VAL A 37 11.42 -1.68 -9.40
C VAL A 37 11.12 -1.91 -10.88
N GLY A 38 10.25 -2.85 -11.21
CA GLY A 38 9.80 -3.10 -12.59
C GLY A 38 9.07 -1.92 -13.22
N LEU A 39 8.41 -1.08 -12.42
CA LEU A 39 7.83 0.21 -12.87
C LEU A 39 8.90 1.30 -13.09
N GLY A 40 10.16 1.07 -12.71
CA GLY A 40 11.27 2.00 -12.90
C GLY A 40 11.67 2.80 -11.66
N LEU A 41 11.23 2.42 -10.46
CA LEU A 41 11.72 3.02 -9.22
C LEU A 41 13.12 2.48 -8.88
N SER A 42 13.94 3.30 -8.22
CA SER A 42 15.20 2.83 -7.64
C SER A 42 14.91 1.77 -6.55
N PRO A 43 15.76 0.74 -6.38
CA PRO A 43 15.53 -0.31 -5.40
C PRO A 43 15.28 0.21 -3.99
N LEU A 44 16.05 1.20 -3.55
CA LEU A 44 15.88 1.81 -2.23
C LEU A 44 14.51 2.47 -2.08
N LYS A 45 14.08 3.25 -3.08
CA LYS A 45 12.78 3.92 -3.06
C LYS A 45 11.63 2.90 -3.09
N ALA A 46 11.77 1.83 -3.87
CA ALA A 46 10.79 0.74 -3.93
C ALA A 46 10.63 0.05 -2.56
N VAL A 47 11.73 -0.25 -1.87
CA VAL A 47 11.71 -0.84 -0.51
C VAL A 47 11.05 0.11 0.48
N VAL A 48 11.44 1.41 0.48
CA VAL A 48 10.86 2.40 1.40
C VAL A 48 9.35 2.53 1.20
N LEU A 49 8.90 2.60 -0.06
CA LEU A 49 7.47 2.71 -0.37
C LEU A 49 6.70 1.43 0.00
N GLY A 50 7.29 0.25 -0.24
CA GLY A 50 6.71 -1.02 0.17
C GLY A 50 6.55 -1.10 1.69
N LEU A 51 7.59 -0.79 2.47
CA LEU A 51 7.50 -0.81 3.93
C LEU A 51 6.51 0.23 4.49
N LEU A 52 6.41 1.41 3.87
CA LEU A 52 5.41 2.40 4.26
C LEU A 52 3.99 1.92 3.96
N GLY A 53 3.77 1.33 2.79
CA GLY A 53 2.47 0.78 2.41
C GLY A 53 2.00 -0.29 3.38
N ASN A 54 2.90 -1.12 3.84
CA ASN A 54 2.62 -2.20 4.80
C ASN A 54 2.28 -1.72 6.22
N SER A 55 2.61 -0.47 6.56
CA SER A 55 2.58 0.01 7.95
C SER A 55 1.19 0.06 8.58
N THR A 56 0.13 0.27 7.80
CA THR A 56 -1.23 0.49 8.32
C THR A 56 -2.01 -0.80 8.54
N ALA A 57 -1.89 -1.77 7.62
CA ALA A 57 -2.62 -3.03 7.74
C ALA A 57 -2.05 -3.97 8.81
N GLY A 58 -0.82 -3.72 9.30
CA GLY A 58 -0.06 -4.65 10.12
C GLY A 58 -0.79 -5.16 11.38
N ALA A 59 -1.56 -4.32 12.07
CA ALA A 59 -2.34 -4.74 13.24
C ALA A 59 -3.35 -5.86 12.92
N PHE A 60 -3.88 -5.86 11.69
CA PHE A 60 -4.86 -6.81 11.17
C PHE A 60 -4.30 -7.67 10.03
N GLY A 61 -2.97 -7.73 9.91
CA GLY A 61 -2.27 -8.59 8.97
C GLY A 61 -2.45 -10.07 9.30
N ALA A 62 -2.19 -10.94 8.32
CA ALA A 62 -2.35 -12.40 8.47
C ALA A 62 -3.67 -12.76 9.17
N SER A 63 -4.79 -12.21 8.67
CA SER A 63 -6.13 -12.43 9.23
C SER A 63 -6.22 -12.09 10.74
N GLY A 64 -5.65 -10.95 11.14
CA GLY A 64 -5.70 -10.46 12.52
C GLY A 64 -4.77 -11.16 13.51
N THR A 65 -3.82 -11.95 13.03
CA THR A 65 -2.87 -12.69 13.88
C THR A 65 -2.11 -11.78 14.86
N PRO A 66 -1.57 -10.61 14.48
CA PRO A 66 -0.86 -9.72 15.41
C PRO A 66 -1.75 -9.27 16.57
N THR A 67 -2.99 -8.90 16.30
CA THR A 67 -3.94 -8.49 17.34
C THR A 67 -4.30 -9.67 18.26
N ARG A 68 -4.58 -10.85 17.67
CA ARG A 68 -4.91 -12.06 18.42
C ARG A 68 -3.78 -12.52 19.32
N VAL A 69 -2.56 -12.59 18.80
CA VAL A 69 -1.39 -13.08 19.54
C VAL A 69 -0.89 -12.02 20.52
N GLY A 70 -0.84 -10.76 20.10
CA GLY A 70 -0.31 -9.66 20.91
C GLY A 70 -1.14 -9.38 22.16
N PHE A 71 -2.47 -9.48 22.07
CA PHE A 71 -3.36 -9.27 23.21
C PHE A 71 -3.79 -10.58 23.89
N GLY A 72 -3.64 -11.73 23.23
CA GLY A 72 -3.97 -13.04 23.80
C GLY A 72 -5.36 -13.08 24.40
N ALA A 73 -5.47 -13.43 25.70
CA ALA A 73 -6.73 -13.49 26.42
C ALA A 73 -7.42 -12.13 26.61
N LEU A 74 -6.73 -11.01 26.39
CA LEU A 74 -7.30 -9.65 26.41
C LEU A 74 -7.92 -9.25 25.07
N SER A 75 -7.71 -10.04 24.01
CA SER A 75 -8.30 -9.77 22.70
C SER A 75 -9.83 -9.88 22.80
N ASN A 76 -10.51 -8.75 22.66
CA ASN A 76 -11.96 -8.63 22.68
C ASN A 76 -12.40 -7.52 21.70
N GLU A 77 -13.70 -7.38 21.51
CA GLU A 77 -14.29 -6.41 20.59
C GLU A 77 -13.79 -4.96 20.83
N VAL A 78 -13.64 -4.56 22.10
CA VAL A 78 -13.16 -3.23 22.47
C VAL A 78 -11.71 -3.00 22.01
N VAL A 79 -10.84 -4.00 22.19
CA VAL A 79 -9.45 -3.93 21.77
C VAL A 79 -9.35 -3.84 20.24
N ILE A 80 -10.14 -4.64 19.53
CA ILE A 80 -10.19 -4.66 18.07
C ILE A 80 -10.65 -3.29 17.55
N GLU A 81 -11.75 -2.75 18.10
CA GLU A 81 -12.27 -1.44 17.74
C GLU A 81 -11.25 -0.32 17.98
N ARG A 82 -10.59 -0.32 19.15
CA ARG A 82 -9.57 0.69 19.48
C ARG A 82 -8.35 0.59 18.58
N ALA A 83 -7.89 -0.62 18.28
CA ALA A 83 -6.79 -0.82 17.32
C ALA A 83 -7.17 -0.29 15.93
N ALA A 84 -8.38 -0.56 15.45
CA ALA A 84 -8.88 -0.05 14.18
C ALA A 84 -9.04 1.48 14.20
N MET A 85 -9.48 2.06 15.31
CA MET A 85 -9.57 3.51 15.47
C MET A 85 -8.19 4.19 15.39
N PHE A 86 -7.17 3.64 16.05
CA PHE A 86 -5.80 4.15 15.94
C PHE A 86 -5.26 4.00 14.53
N ASN A 87 -5.59 2.94 13.81
CA ASN A 87 -5.21 2.75 12.42
C ASN A 87 -5.82 3.80 11.47
N MET A 88 -6.83 4.57 11.87
CA MET A 88 -7.38 5.66 11.04
C MET A 88 -6.34 6.73 10.70
N VAL A 89 -5.31 6.92 11.53
CA VAL A 89 -4.17 7.80 11.20
C VAL A 89 -3.48 7.34 9.90
N GLY A 90 -3.55 6.07 9.57
CA GLY A 90 -2.99 5.49 8.35
C GLY A 90 -3.52 6.09 7.05
N MET A 91 -4.68 6.78 7.06
CA MET A 91 -5.19 7.43 5.84
C MET A 91 -4.25 8.50 5.27
N ILE A 92 -3.30 9.02 6.06
CA ILE A 92 -2.30 10.00 5.62
C ILE A 92 -1.09 9.32 4.94
N VAL A 93 -0.86 8.03 5.19
CA VAL A 93 0.33 7.32 4.69
C VAL A 93 0.50 7.43 3.17
N PRO A 94 -0.53 7.26 2.32
CA PRO A 94 -0.35 7.41 0.87
C PRO A 94 0.09 8.82 0.44
N VAL A 95 -0.23 9.85 1.23
CA VAL A 95 0.23 11.22 0.96
C VAL A 95 1.73 11.34 1.24
N PHE A 96 2.24 10.72 2.32
CA PHE A 96 3.67 10.62 2.58
C PHE A 96 4.40 9.78 1.52
N MET A 97 3.81 8.67 1.10
CA MET A 97 4.33 7.84 0.01
C MET A 97 4.47 8.66 -1.28
N LEU A 98 3.46 9.45 -1.63
CA LEU A 98 3.50 10.36 -2.77
C LEU A 98 4.64 11.38 -2.62
N TRP A 99 4.80 11.97 -1.44
CA TRP A 99 5.86 12.96 -1.19
C TRP A 99 7.26 12.36 -1.42
N ILE A 100 7.50 11.15 -0.91
CA ILE A 100 8.75 10.42 -1.14
C ILE A 100 8.91 10.06 -2.62
N LEU A 101 7.82 9.63 -3.25
CA LEU A 101 7.84 9.24 -4.66
C LEU A 101 8.34 10.37 -5.56
N VAL A 102 7.82 11.58 -5.36
CA VAL A 102 8.17 12.75 -6.19
C VAL A 102 9.39 13.54 -5.70
N SER A 103 10.04 13.13 -4.61
CA SER A 103 11.11 13.89 -3.94
C SER A 103 12.30 14.24 -4.85
N GLU A 104 12.64 13.38 -5.81
CA GLU A 104 13.75 13.55 -6.74
C GLU A 104 13.37 14.31 -8.03
N SER A 105 12.08 14.60 -8.21
CA SER A 105 11.62 15.34 -9.39
C SER A 105 12.00 16.82 -9.30
N LYS A 106 12.42 17.39 -10.42
CA LYS A 106 12.64 18.85 -10.56
C LYS A 106 11.34 19.64 -10.35
N GLU A 107 10.19 19.03 -10.61
CA GLU A 107 8.87 19.63 -10.49
C GLU A 107 8.07 19.11 -9.28
N ARG A 108 8.76 18.59 -8.26
CA ARG A 108 8.16 17.91 -7.09
C ARG A 108 6.93 18.60 -6.51
N GLY A 109 6.98 19.92 -6.36
CA GLY A 109 5.87 20.70 -5.78
C GLY A 109 4.62 20.70 -6.65
N ARG A 110 4.77 20.68 -7.97
CA ARG A 110 3.65 20.58 -8.92
C ARG A 110 3.12 19.15 -8.97
N GLU A 111 4.01 18.18 -9.08
CA GLU A 111 3.65 16.76 -9.12
C GLU A 111 2.92 16.31 -7.85
N PHE A 112 3.37 16.79 -6.70
CA PHE A 112 2.69 16.54 -5.44
C PHE A 112 1.29 17.15 -5.42
N ARG A 113 1.16 18.45 -5.78
CA ARG A 113 -0.15 19.15 -5.80
C ARG A 113 -1.16 18.55 -6.77
N GLU A 114 -0.70 17.96 -7.87
CA GLU A 114 -1.56 17.29 -8.84
C GLU A 114 -2.13 15.96 -8.31
N ALA A 115 -1.38 15.22 -7.48
CA ALA A 115 -1.71 13.85 -7.10
C ALA A 115 -2.08 13.64 -5.62
N TRP A 116 -1.87 14.64 -4.74
CA TRP A 116 -2.19 14.48 -3.31
C TRP A 116 -3.67 14.20 -3.02
N PRO A 117 -4.65 14.73 -3.81
CA PRO A 117 -6.04 14.39 -3.54
C PRO A 117 -6.35 12.93 -3.79
N PHE A 118 -5.74 12.36 -4.86
CA PHE A 118 -5.82 10.93 -5.16
C PHE A 118 -5.16 10.08 -4.07
N ALA A 119 -3.98 10.51 -3.59
CA ALA A 119 -3.28 9.82 -2.51
C ALA A 119 -4.09 9.80 -1.21
N LEU A 120 -4.63 10.95 -0.80
CA LEU A 120 -5.48 11.02 0.39
C LEU A 120 -6.76 10.19 0.22
N TRP A 121 -7.40 10.28 -0.96
CA TRP A 121 -8.57 9.47 -1.29
C TRP A 121 -8.29 7.98 -1.16
N SER A 122 -7.15 7.51 -1.68
CA SER A 122 -6.74 6.11 -1.55
C SER A 122 -6.59 5.67 -0.10
N GLY A 123 -6.13 6.55 0.78
CA GLY A 123 -6.07 6.31 2.23
C GLY A 123 -7.46 6.17 2.85
N VAL A 124 -8.36 7.11 2.55
CA VAL A 124 -9.73 7.14 3.08
C VAL A 124 -10.51 5.87 2.69
N ILE A 125 -10.49 5.51 1.40
CA ILE A 125 -11.27 4.37 0.88
C ILE A 125 -10.76 3.00 1.33
N PHE A 126 -9.56 2.93 1.90
CA PHE A 126 -9.08 1.73 2.58
C PHE A 126 -9.43 1.77 4.07
N VAL A 127 -9.02 2.84 4.76
CA VAL A 127 -9.03 2.88 6.22
C VAL A 127 -10.45 2.99 6.79
N VAL A 128 -11.35 3.73 6.13
CA VAL A 128 -12.74 3.83 6.59
C VAL A 128 -13.49 2.50 6.49
N PRO A 129 -13.49 1.78 5.36
CA PRO A 129 -14.05 0.43 5.31
C PRO A 129 -13.35 -0.54 6.27
N ALA A 130 -12.02 -0.48 6.42
CA ALA A 130 -11.30 -1.33 7.37
C ALA A 130 -11.80 -1.11 8.80
N TYR A 131 -12.01 0.15 9.22
CA TYR A 131 -12.61 0.46 10.51
C TYR A 131 -14.03 -0.14 10.64
N LEU A 132 -14.87 0.02 9.63
CA LEU A 132 -16.22 -0.55 9.67
C LEU A 132 -16.22 -2.08 9.75
N PHE A 133 -15.31 -2.74 9.05
CA PHE A 133 -15.17 -4.20 9.10
C PHE A 133 -14.56 -4.71 10.41
N SER A 134 -13.95 -3.86 11.24
CA SER A 134 -13.45 -4.27 12.55
C SER A 134 -14.55 -4.72 13.52
N PHE A 135 -15.77 -4.24 13.31
CA PHE A 135 -16.94 -4.70 14.09
C PHE A 135 -17.38 -6.15 13.78
N LEU A 136 -16.89 -6.73 12.67
CA LEU A 136 -17.13 -8.13 12.32
C LEU A 136 -16.10 -9.08 12.93
N GLY A 137 -14.96 -8.54 13.39
CA GLY A 137 -13.84 -9.29 13.96
C GLY A 137 -12.50 -8.82 13.43
N GLN A 138 -11.44 -9.29 14.04
CA GLN A 138 -10.06 -8.86 13.73
C GLN A 138 -9.53 -9.39 12.41
N GLU A 139 -10.15 -10.40 11.84
CA GLU A 139 -9.76 -11.04 10.57
C GLU A 139 -10.12 -10.18 9.33
N PHE A 140 -11.13 -9.33 9.45
CA PHE A 140 -11.77 -8.69 8.32
C PHE A 140 -11.20 -7.31 7.91
N PRO A 141 -10.67 -6.46 8.82
CA PRO A 141 -10.36 -5.07 8.51
C PRO A 141 -9.44 -4.92 7.30
N SER A 142 -8.28 -5.57 7.30
CA SER A 142 -7.30 -5.41 6.22
C SER A 142 -7.76 -6.05 4.92
N ILE A 143 -8.37 -7.24 4.97
CA ILE A 143 -8.81 -7.97 3.77
C ILE A 143 -9.98 -7.25 3.10
N LEU A 144 -11.09 -7.08 3.83
CA LEU A 144 -12.30 -6.49 3.25
C LEU A 144 -12.14 -5.00 2.98
N GLY A 145 -11.43 -4.28 3.87
CA GLY A 145 -11.13 -2.87 3.68
C GLY A 145 -10.35 -2.61 2.40
N SER A 146 -9.30 -3.39 2.15
CA SER A 146 -8.51 -3.26 0.91
C SER A 146 -9.26 -3.74 -0.33
N MET A 147 -10.09 -4.79 -0.25
CA MET A 147 -10.93 -5.22 -1.37
C MET A 147 -11.91 -4.12 -1.80
N VAL A 148 -12.64 -3.54 -0.84
CA VAL A 148 -13.54 -2.41 -1.11
C VAL A 148 -12.76 -1.21 -1.62
N GLY A 149 -11.64 -0.89 -0.99
CA GLY A 149 -10.74 0.18 -1.42
C GLY A 149 -10.24 -0.01 -2.85
N MET A 150 -9.79 -1.21 -3.23
CA MET A 150 -9.36 -1.52 -4.61
C MET A 150 -10.50 -1.33 -5.61
N LEU A 151 -11.71 -1.78 -5.29
CA LEU A 151 -12.86 -1.63 -6.17
C LEU A 151 -13.18 -0.14 -6.39
N ILE A 152 -13.25 0.65 -5.33
CA ILE A 152 -13.51 2.09 -5.39
C ILE A 152 -12.38 2.80 -6.15
N LEU A 153 -11.12 2.46 -5.86
CA LEU A 153 -9.97 3.07 -6.54
C LEU A 153 -9.95 2.75 -8.04
N PHE A 154 -10.30 1.52 -8.41
CA PHE A 154 -10.43 1.12 -9.81
C PHE A 154 -11.54 1.92 -10.52
N LEU A 155 -12.69 2.10 -9.88
CA LEU A 155 -13.78 2.94 -10.40
C LEU A 155 -13.32 4.40 -10.53
N SER A 156 -12.62 4.93 -9.53
CA SER A 156 -12.05 6.28 -9.56
C SER A 156 -11.10 6.48 -10.75
N THR A 157 -10.25 5.47 -11.04
CA THR A 157 -9.36 5.54 -12.20
C THR A 157 -10.08 5.46 -13.53
N LYS A 158 -11.22 4.78 -13.61
CA LYS A 158 -12.05 4.73 -14.82
C LYS A 158 -12.83 6.02 -15.06
N THR A 159 -13.37 6.62 -14.02
CA THR A 159 -14.17 7.86 -14.09
C THR A 159 -13.30 9.12 -14.12
N GLY A 160 -12.02 9.02 -13.81
CA GLY A 160 -11.13 10.18 -13.65
C GLY A 160 -11.31 10.91 -12.32
N PHE A 161 -12.07 10.34 -11.36
CA PHE A 161 -12.34 10.99 -10.08
C PHE A 161 -11.06 11.11 -9.25
N LEU A 162 -10.64 12.35 -8.96
CA LEU A 162 -9.41 12.72 -8.24
C LEU A 162 -8.10 12.22 -8.87
N VAL A 163 -8.16 11.60 -10.04
CA VAL A 163 -6.97 11.18 -10.79
C VAL A 163 -6.29 12.42 -11.37
N PRO A 164 -4.94 12.50 -11.33
CA PRO A 164 -4.22 13.63 -11.94
C PRO A 164 -4.55 13.78 -13.44
N ASP A 165 -4.88 15.00 -13.86
CA ASP A 165 -5.23 15.32 -15.28
C ASP A 165 -4.07 15.09 -16.25
N LYS A 166 -2.83 15.27 -15.77
CA LYS A 166 -1.62 15.11 -16.58
C LYS A 166 -0.95 13.79 -16.24
N GLU A 167 -1.01 12.85 -17.17
CA GLU A 167 -0.26 11.60 -17.06
C GLU A 167 1.24 11.87 -17.05
N ARG A 168 1.92 11.28 -16.08
CA ARG A 168 3.37 11.34 -15.95
C ARG A 168 3.95 9.94 -15.98
N TRP A 169 5.02 9.80 -16.76
CA TRP A 169 5.73 8.54 -16.92
C TRP A 169 7.04 8.59 -16.14
N ILE A 170 7.41 7.51 -15.51
CA ILE A 170 8.77 7.35 -15.02
C ILE A 170 9.68 7.23 -16.26
N LYS A 171 10.71 8.07 -16.34
CA LYS A 171 11.80 7.80 -17.27
C LYS A 171 12.39 6.46 -16.90
N GLN A 172 12.20 5.45 -17.76
CA GLN A 172 12.79 4.13 -17.53
C GLN A 172 14.28 4.32 -17.27
N VAL A 173 14.70 4.03 -16.05
CA VAL A 173 16.11 3.81 -15.78
C VAL A 173 16.42 2.48 -16.46
N GLU A 174 17.28 2.49 -17.47
CA GLU A 174 17.81 1.27 -18.07
C GLU A 174 18.56 0.49 -16.99
N TYR A 175 17.83 -0.34 -16.26
CA TYR A 175 18.47 -1.33 -15.40
C TYR A 175 19.10 -2.36 -16.33
N LYS A 176 20.42 -2.36 -16.38
CA LYS A 176 21.19 -3.46 -16.97
C LYS A 176 20.66 -4.75 -16.31
N GLN A 177 19.96 -5.55 -17.09
CA GLN A 177 19.45 -6.83 -16.60
C GLN A 177 20.67 -7.61 -16.07
N VAL A 178 20.82 -7.63 -14.76
CA VAL A 178 21.72 -8.57 -14.13
C VAL A 178 21.02 -9.91 -14.29
N GLY A 179 21.50 -10.72 -15.21
CA GLY A 179 20.97 -12.05 -15.49
C GLY A 179 21.16 -12.97 -14.28
N LEU A 180 20.40 -12.68 -13.22
CA LEU A 180 20.32 -13.58 -12.07
C LEU A 180 19.48 -14.78 -12.50
N SER A 181 20.13 -15.95 -12.64
CA SER A 181 19.45 -17.22 -12.78
C SER A 181 18.41 -17.36 -11.65
N LEU A 182 17.19 -17.77 -12.00
CA LEU A 182 16.11 -18.08 -11.03
C LEU A 182 16.62 -18.92 -9.85
N VAL A 183 17.58 -19.83 -10.09
CA VAL A 183 18.23 -20.64 -9.06
C VAL A 183 18.94 -19.78 -8.03
N LYS A 184 19.68 -18.71 -8.42
CA LYS A 184 20.37 -17.82 -7.48
C LYS A 184 19.43 -16.96 -6.66
N VAL A 185 18.23 -16.68 -7.17
CA VAL A 185 17.19 -15.93 -6.46
C VAL A 185 16.49 -16.81 -5.42
N LEU A 186 16.35 -18.11 -5.70
CA LEU A 186 15.65 -19.06 -4.82
C LEU A 186 16.54 -19.67 -3.73
N VAL A 187 17.87 -19.71 -3.93
CA VAL A 187 18.82 -20.28 -2.95
C VAL A 187 18.63 -19.79 -1.50
N PRO A 188 18.33 -18.50 -1.22
CA PRO A 188 18.11 -18.06 0.16
C PRO A 188 16.82 -18.59 0.81
N TYR A 189 15.92 -19.19 0.03
CA TYR A 189 14.60 -19.69 0.46
C TYR A 189 14.51 -21.23 0.45
N LEU A 190 15.58 -21.90 0.03
CA LEU A 190 15.74 -23.36 0.06
C LEU A 190 16.63 -23.79 1.23
#